data_17409d7dccd48bb0531ce2a1806b94b0
#
_entry.id   17409d7dccd48bb0531ce2a1806b94b0
#
_cell.length_a   1.000
_cell.length_b   1.000
_cell.length_c   1.000
_cell.angle_alpha   90.00
_cell.angle_beta   90.00
_cell.angle_gamma   90.00
#
_symmetry.space_group_name_H-M   'P 1'
#
loop_
_entity.id
_entity.type
_entity.pdbx_description
1 polymer ?
#
loop_
_entity_poly.entity_id
_entity_poly.type
_entity_poly.pdbx_seq_one_letter_code
_entity_poly.pdbx_strand_id
1 'polypeptide(L)'
;MNILLSCAGRRNYLVNYFKTALHGSGKVIATDMQINAPALVDADVAIKVDSIYHPGYIDQIITICKDHDIRLLISLNDLELPVIAAQKHRIEKMGVKVVVSDINVIDICFDKWKTTQFIKEIGLATPKTFIDINKALEAVAAGDMLFPVVVKPRWGSASIGIEFVDSKEELLMAYQLLDIRLRKSILANASNADADHTILIQEKINGQ
;
A
#
# COMPACT_ATOMS: atom_id res chain seq x y z
N MET A 1 -17.14 -9.40 -20.73
CA MET A 1 -15.92 -9.67 -19.92
C MET A 1 -16.22 -9.22 -18.50
N ASN A 2 -16.08 -10.07 -17.47
CA ASN A 2 -16.32 -9.68 -16.09
C ASN A 2 -15.01 -9.20 -15.44
N ILE A 3 -15.13 -8.15 -14.62
CA ILE A 3 -14.01 -7.47 -13.95
C ILE A 3 -14.22 -7.57 -12.45
N LEU A 4 -13.18 -7.93 -11.71
CA LEU A 4 -13.14 -7.88 -10.25
C LEU A 4 -12.31 -6.68 -9.79
N LEU A 5 -12.93 -5.79 -9.03
CA LEU A 5 -12.29 -4.71 -8.29
C LEU A 5 -12.19 -5.12 -6.82
N SER A 6 -11.00 -5.50 -6.37
CA SER A 6 -10.80 -5.92 -4.97
C SER A 6 -10.41 -4.76 -4.08
N CYS A 7 -10.74 -4.85 -2.79
CA CYS A 7 -10.55 -3.78 -1.81
C CYS A 7 -11.09 -2.43 -2.30
N ALA A 8 -12.31 -2.44 -2.87
CA ALA A 8 -12.85 -1.34 -3.65
C ALA A 8 -13.16 -0.08 -2.81
N GLY A 9 -13.49 -0.24 -1.53
CA GLY A 9 -13.62 0.85 -0.57
C GLY A 9 -14.56 1.97 -1.02
N ARG A 10 -14.04 3.20 -1.06
CA ARG A 10 -14.77 4.40 -1.48
C ARG A 10 -14.59 4.76 -2.96
N ARG A 11 -14.09 3.82 -3.79
CA ARG A 11 -13.78 4.07 -5.21
C ARG A 11 -14.93 3.67 -6.13
N ASN A 12 -16.16 4.00 -5.73
CA ASN A 12 -17.37 3.75 -6.52
C ASN A 12 -17.34 4.41 -7.90
N TYR A 13 -16.64 5.54 -8.05
CA TYR A 13 -16.43 6.17 -9.35
C TYR A 13 -15.70 5.24 -10.34
N LEU A 14 -14.75 4.42 -9.89
CA LEU A 14 -14.07 3.43 -10.74
C LEU A 14 -15.04 2.32 -11.16
N VAL A 15 -15.89 1.84 -10.24
CA VAL A 15 -16.94 0.89 -10.58
C VAL A 15 -17.78 1.44 -11.73
N ASN A 16 -18.24 2.68 -11.63
CA ASN A 16 -19.07 3.33 -12.65
C ASN A 16 -18.32 3.53 -13.98
N TYR A 17 -17.02 3.88 -13.95
CA TYR A 17 -16.21 3.97 -15.16
C TYR A 17 -16.09 2.62 -15.87
N PHE A 18 -15.83 1.53 -15.15
CA PHE A 18 -15.75 0.20 -15.75
C PHE A 18 -17.11 -0.29 -16.26
N LYS A 19 -18.23 -0.02 -15.56
CA LYS A 19 -19.57 -0.31 -16.05
C LYS A 19 -19.85 0.41 -17.36
N THR A 20 -19.53 1.71 -17.43
CA THR A 20 -19.65 2.50 -18.65
C THR A 20 -18.81 1.92 -19.79
N ALA A 21 -17.56 1.59 -19.53
CA ALA A 21 -16.66 1.01 -20.53
C ALA A 21 -17.11 -0.36 -21.05
N LEU A 22 -17.76 -1.16 -20.22
CA LEU A 22 -18.27 -2.48 -20.59
C LEU A 22 -19.53 -2.39 -21.46
N HIS A 23 -20.28 -1.30 -21.43
CA HIS A 23 -21.54 -1.11 -22.19
C HIS A 23 -22.49 -2.32 -22.13
N GLY A 24 -22.61 -2.95 -20.96
CA GLY A 24 -23.46 -4.14 -20.77
C GLY A 24 -22.86 -5.45 -21.30
N SER A 25 -21.65 -5.47 -21.88
CA SER A 25 -20.98 -6.68 -22.37
C SER A 25 -20.30 -7.51 -21.27
N GLY A 26 -20.51 -7.14 -20.01
CA GLY A 26 -19.98 -7.82 -18.82
C GLY A 26 -20.44 -7.16 -17.55
N LYS A 27 -19.91 -7.65 -16.43
CA LYS A 27 -20.24 -7.18 -15.08
C LYS A 27 -19.00 -6.66 -14.36
N VAL A 28 -19.20 -5.69 -13.48
CA VAL A 28 -18.21 -5.24 -12.50
C VAL A 28 -18.58 -5.84 -11.14
N ILE A 29 -17.74 -6.73 -10.67
CA ILE A 29 -17.80 -7.33 -9.34
C ILE A 29 -16.89 -6.50 -8.42
N ALA A 30 -17.36 -6.11 -7.25
CA ALA A 30 -16.55 -5.43 -6.27
C ALA A 30 -16.50 -6.21 -4.95
N THR A 31 -15.33 -6.26 -4.35
CA THR A 31 -15.14 -6.87 -3.03
C THR A 31 -14.57 -5.87 -2.04
N ASP A 32 -15.00 -5.98 -0.80
CA ASP A 32 -14.44 -5.23 0.34
C ASP A 32 -14.69 -5.98 1.65
N MET A 33 -13.87 -5.74 2.65
CA MET A 33 -14.07 -6.25 4.00
C MET A 33 -15.27 -5.59 4.68
N GLN A 34 -15.57 -4.34 4.32
CA GLN A 34 -16.68 -3.56 4.84
C GLN A 34 -17.89 -3.67 3.90
N ILE A 35 -18.96 -4.33 4.36
CA ILE A 35 -20.18 -4.52 3.54
C ILE A 35 -20.86 -3.20 3.14
N ASN A 36 -20.61 -2.14 3.88
CA ASN A 36 -21.13 -0.80 3.62
C ASN A 36 -20.18 0.08 2.81
N ALA A 37 -19.13 -0.50 2.20
CA ALA A 37 -18.23 0.24 1.33
C ALA A 37 -19.00 0.82 0.12
N PRO A 38 -18.86 2.13 -0.19
CA PRO A 38 -19.60 2.77 -1.29
C PRO A 38 -19.45 2.08 -2.65
N ALA A 39 -18.27 1.54 -2.94
CA ALA A 39 -18.04 0.82 -4.19
C ALA A 39 -18.90 -0.46 -4.34
N LEU A 40 -19.28 -1.10 -3.24
CA LEU A 40 -20.15 -2.27 -3.27
C LEU A 40 -21.58 -1.92 -3.69
N VAL A 41 -22.04 -0.70 -3.35
CA VAL A 41 -23.40 -0.23 -3.70
C VAL A 41 -23.56 -0.07 -5.22
N ASP A 42 -22.52 0.40 -5.90
CA ASP A 42 -22.55 0.70 -7.33
C ASP A 42 -22.19 -0.52 -8.20
N ALA A 43 -21.63 -1.58 -7.62
CA ALA A 43 -21.22 -2.77 -8.35
C ALA A 43 -22.43 -3.59 -8.87
N ASP A 44 -22.24 -4.32 -9.97
CA ASP A 44 -23.25 -5.27 -10.46
C ASP A 44 -23.38 -6.48 -9.53
N VAL A 45 -22.27 -6.85 -8.86
CA VAL A 45 -22.23 -7.86 -7.80
C VAL A 45 -21.33 -7.36 -6.68
N ALA A 46 -21.88 -7.30 -5.48
CA ALA A 46 -21.19 -6.88 -4.25
C ALA A 46 -20.88 -8.10 -3.38
N ILE A 47 -19.62 -8.29 -3.02
CA ILE A 47 -19.21 -9.44 -2.21
C ILE A 47 -18.36 -8.95 -1.02
N LYS A 48 -18.81 -9.30 0.19
CA LYS A 48 -17.99 -9.13 1.38
C LYS A 48 -16.94 -10.23 1.44
N VAL A 49 -15.70 -9.85 1.71
CA VAL A 49 -14.56 -10.76 1.90
C VAL A 49 -13.93 -10.55 3.28
N ASP A 50 -13.07 -11.48 3.69
CA ASP A 50 -12.27 -11.32 4.89
C ASP A 50 -11.17 -10.26 4.73
N SER A 51 -10.45 -10.00 5.81
CA SER A 51 -9.26 -9.16 5.77
C SER A 51 -8.22 -9.74 4.80
N ILE A 52 -7.49 -8.87 4.11
CA ILE A 52 -6.37 -9.23 3.23
C ILE A 52 -5.28 -10.06 3.95
N TYR A 53 -5.21 -9.96 5.28
CA TYR A 53 -4.28 -10.72 6.12
C TYR A 53 -4.86 -12.04 6.65
N HIS A 54 -6.12 -12.33 6.34
CA HIS A 54 -6.73 -13.63 6.70
C HIS A 54 -6.13 -14.75 5.82
N PRO A 55 -5.73 -15.89 6.40
CA PRO A 55 -5.11 -16.99 5.64
C PRO A 55 -5.94 -17.47 4.44
N GLY A 56 -7.27 -17.43 4.53
CA GLY A 56 -8.20 -17.83 3.47
C GLY A 56 -8.51 -16.75 2.44
N TYR A 57 -7.96 -15.54 2.56
CA TYR A 57 -8.32 -14.41 1.69
C TYR A 57 -8.11 -14.71 0.19
N ILE A 58 -6.95 -15.22 -0.16
CA ILE A 58 -6.62 -15.54 -1.57
C ILE A 58 -7.54 -16.64 -2.13
N ASP A 59 -7.90 -17.63 -1.32
CA ASP A 59 -8.80 -18.69 -1.74
C ASP A 59 -10.23 -18.15 -1.98
N GLN A 60 -10.67 -17.16 -1.20
CA GLN A 60 -11.91 -16.43 -1.48
C GLN A 60 -11.84 -15.68 -2.81
N ILE A 61 -10.77 -14.92 -3.07
CA ILE A 61 -10.57 -14.23 -4.36
C ILE A 61 -10.57 -15.21 -5.53
N ILE A 62 -9.91 -16.36 -5.40
CA ILE A 62 -9.87 -17.40 -6.42
C ILE A 62 -11.27 -17.97 -6.67
N THR A 63 -12.03 -18.24 -5.61
CA THR A 63 -13.41 -18.74 -5.71
C THR A 63 -14.29 -17.74 -6.42
N ILE A 64 -14.23 -16.45 -6.04
CA ILE A 64 -14.96 -15.37 -6.70
C ILE A 64 -14.60 -15.28 -8.19
N CYS A 65 -13.31 -15.39 -8.52
CA CYS A 65 -12.87 -15.37 -9.92
C CYS A 65 -13.50 -16.50 -10.75
N LYS A 66 -13.65 -17.70 -10.17
CA LYS A 66 -14.27 -18.86 -10.84
C LYS A 66 -15.78 -18.69 -10.95
N ASP A 67 -16.45 -18.39 -9.84
CA ASP A 67 -17.92 -18.34 -9.75
C ASP A 67 -18.53 -17.24 -10.62
N HIS A 68 -17.75 -16.17 -10.87
CA HIS A 68 -18.19 -15.03 -11.67
C HIS A 68 -17.49 -14.89 -13.02
N ASP A 69 -16.78 -15.90 -13.51
CA ASP A 69 -16.06 -15.87 -14.81
C ASP A 69 -15.21 -14.61 -14.97
N ILE A 70 -14.46 -14.22 -13.93
CA ILE A 70 -13.61 -13.03 -13.95
C ILE A 70 -12.50 -13.21 -14.99
N ARG A 71 -12.29 -12.15 -15.79
CA ARG A 71 -11.20 -12.08 -16.78
C ARG A 71 -10.16 -11.03 -16.44
N LEU A 72 -10.49 -10.09 -15.56
CA LEU A 72 -9.60 -9.02 -15.15
C LEU A 72 -9.76 -8.80 -13.64
N LEU A 73 -8.66 -8.86 -12.90
CA LEU A 73 -8.58 -8.52 -11.48
C LEU A 73 -7.73 -7.27 -11.30
N ILE A 74 -8.30 -6.28 -10.62
CA ILE A 74 -7.61 -5.02 -10.26
C ILE A 74 -7.74 -4.81 -8.76
N SER A 75 -6.61 -4.79 -8.06
CA SER A 75 -6.55 -4.38 -6.66
C SER A 75 -6.61 -2.86 -6.55
N LEU A 76 -7.44 -2.35 -5.65
CA LEU A 76 -7.58 -0.92 -5.39
C LEU A 76 -6.99 -0.49 -4.04
N ASN A 77 -6.11 -1.30 -3.43
CA ASN A 77 -5.50 -0.99 -2.14
C ASN A 77 -4.02 -1.37 -2.12
N ASP A 78 -3.16 -0.42 -1.77
CA ASP A 78 -1.71 -0.62 -1.72
C ASP A 78 -1.30 -1.77 -0.78
N LEU A 79 -2.01 -1.96 0.35
CA LEU A 79 -1.74 -3.04 1.30
C LEU A 79 -2.07 -4.43 0.73
N GLU A 80 -2.96 -4.52 -0.24
CA GLU A 80 -3.33 -5.76 -0.92
C GLU A 80 -2.32 -6.16 -2.00
N LEU A 81 -1.62 -5.18 -2.61
CA LEU A 81 -0.73 -5.43 -3.75
C LEU A 81 0.31 -6.53 -3.50
N PRO A 82 1.03 -6.57 -2.36
CA PRO A 82 1.97 -7.66 -2.06
C PRO A 82 1.29 -9.03 -1.99
N VAL A 83 0.07 -9.08 -1.43
CA VAL A 83 -0.71 -10.33 -1.25
C VAL A 83 -1.12 -10.89 -2.61
N ILE A 84 -1.66 -10.05 -3.50
CA ILE A 84 -2.05 -10.43 -4.86
C ILE A 84 -0.83 -10.74 -5.72
N ALA A 85 0.24 -9.93 -5.66
CA ALA A 85 1.46 -10.14 -6.45
C ALA A 85 2.11 -11.49 -6.14
N ALA A 86 2.15 -11.90 -4.88
CA ALA A 86 2.67 -13.21 -4.46
C ALA A 86 1.87 -14.40 -5.03
N GLN A 87 0.61 -14.19 -5.40
CA GLN A 87 -0.29 -15.22 -5.92
C GLN A 87 -0.67 -14.98 -7.41
N LYS A 88 -0.10 -13.97 -8.05
CA LYS A 88 -0.39 -13.56 -9.42
C LYS A 88 -0.40 -14.74 -10.38
N HIS A 89 0.66 -15.53 -10.38
CA HIS A 89 0.77 -16.68 -11.27
C HIS A 89 -0.32 -17.75 -11.03
N ARG A 90 -0.72 -18.00 -9.77
CA ARG A 90 -1.80 -18.93 -9.42
C ARG A 90 -3.14 -18.44 -9.98
N ILE A 91 -3.40 -17.15 -9.90
CA ILE A 91 -4.64 -16.54 -10.40
C ILE A 91 -4.63 -16.50 -11.93
N GLU A 92 -3.51 -16.14 -12.56
CA GLU A 92 -3.39 -16.05 -14.01
C GLU A 92 -3.50 -17.41 -14.71
N LYS A 93 -3.10 -18.51 -14.07
CA LYS A 93 -3.33 -19.87 -14.58
C LYS A 93 -4.80 -20.23 -14.81
N MET A 94 -5.73 -19.49 -14.19
CA MET A 94 -7.17 -19.67 -14.39
C MET A 94 -7.73 -18.85 -15.56
N GLY A 95 -6.88 -18.15 -16.29
CA GLY A 95 -7.28 -17.25 -17.39
C GLY A 95 -7.73 -15.86 -16.94
N VAL A 96 -7.41 -15.48 -15.71
CA VAL A 96 -7.65 -14.13 -15.15
C VAL A 96 -6.41 -13.28 -15.35
N LYS A 97 -6.53 -12.16 -16.04
CA LYS A 97 -5.44 -11.16 -16.10
C LYS A 97 -5.39 -10.38 -14.80
N VAL A 98 -4.25 -10.37 -14.11
CA VAL A 98 -4.05 -9.65 -12.85
C VAL A 98 -3.28 -8.36 -13.10
N VAL A 99 -3.91 -7.22 -12.83
CA VAL A 99 -3.29 -5.89 -12.99
C VAL A 99 -2.51 -5.56 -11.73
N VAL A 100 -1.35 -6.16 -11.60
CA VAL A 100 -0.36 -5.86 -10.57
C VAL A 100 1.03 -6.12 -11.16
N SER A 101 2.02 -5.34 -10.74
CA SER A 101 3.42 -5.57 -11.10
C SER A 101 3.94 -6.88 -10.50
N ASP A 102 5.08 -7.33 -10.96
CA ASP A 102 5.73 -8.51 -10.38
C ASP A 102 6.14 -8.25 -8.92
N ILE A 103 6.20 -9.31 -8.15
CA ILE A 103 6.44 -9.23 -6.70
C ILE A 103 7.70 -8.43 -6.34
N ASN A 104 8.77 -8.55 -7.12
CA ASN A 104 10.00 -7.81 -6.89
C ASN A 104 9.81 -6.29 -7.04
N VAL A 105 9.00 -5.87 -8.02
CA VAL A 105 8.66 -4.45 -8.23
C VAL A 105 7.78 -3.95 -7.09
N ILE A 106 6.78 -4.75 -6.71
CA ILE A 106 5.91 -4.41 -5.57
C ILE A 106 6.72 -4.29 -4.28
N ASP A 107 7.64 -5.22 -4.01
CA ASP A 107 8.48 -5.20 -2.82
C ASP A 107 9.34 -3.92 -2.73
N ILE A 108 9.91 -3.48 -3.84
CA ILE A 108 10.66 -2.22 -3.90
C ILE A 108 9.74 -1.00 -3.70
N CYS A 109 8.61 -0.95 -4.41
CA CYS A 109 7.74 0.23 -4.41
C CYS A 109 6.89 0.36 -3.13
N PHE A 110 6.57 -0.75 -2.47
CA PHE A 110 5.77 -0.77 -1.26
C PHE A 110 6.59 -0.35 -0.02
N ASP A 111 7.89 -0.63 -0.01
CA ASP A 111 8.82 -0.28 1.06
C ASP A 111 9.61 0.99 0.70
N LYS A 112 9.29 2.12 1.34
CA LYS A 112 9.94 3.41 1.07
C LYS A 112 11.45 3.40 1.31
N TRP A 113 11.94 2.53 2.21
CA TRP A 113 13.37 2.34 2.42
C TRP A 113 14.01 1.64 1.22
N LYS A 114 13.43 0.52 0.76
CA LYS A 114 13.89 -0.19 -0.44
C LYS A 114 13.81 0.70 -1.69
N THR A 115 12.75 1.49 -1.83
CA THR A 115 12.64 2.50 -2.90
C THR A 115 13.83 3.45 -2.88
N THR A 116 14.16 4.00 -1.70
CA THR A 116 15.31 4.91 -1.56
C THR A 116 16.63 4.23 -1.94
N GLN A 117 16.86 2.98 -1.51
CA GLN A 117 18.07 2.24 -1.87
C GLN A 117 18.14 1.97 -3.38
N PHE A 118 17.06 1.49 -3.97
CA PHE A 118 16.96 1.23 -5.40
C PHE A 118 17.26 2.47 -6.25
N ILE A 119 16.68 3.63 -5.88
CA ILE A 119 16.93 4.89 -6.61
C ILE A 119 18.40 5.30 -6.53
N LYS A 120 19.05 5.09 -5.37
CA LYS A 120 20.49 5.33 -5.22
C LYS A 120 21.32 4.39 -6.08
N GLU A 121 20.98 3.09 -6.12
CA GLU A 121 21.68 2.07 -6.91
C GLU A 121 21.67 2.38 -8.40
N ILE A 122 20.58 2.94 -8.92
CA ILE A 122 20.49 3.35 -10.33
C ILE A 122 21.06 4.75 -10.59
N GLY A 123 21.74 5.37 -9.61
CA GLY A 123 22.46 6.63 -9.75
C GLY A 123 21.61 7.88 -9.73
N LEU A 124 20.35 7.80 -9.28
CA LEU A 124 19.48 8.97 -9.14
C LEU A 124 19.57 9.57 -7.74
N ALA A 125 19.40 10.89 -7.65
CA ALA A 125 19.37 11.61 -6.38
C ALA A 125 18.12 11.25 -5.57
N THR A 126 18.30 11.06 -4.27
CA THR A 126 17.21 10.86 -3.31
C THR A 126 17.42 11.77 -2.10
N PRO A 127 16.35 12.14 -1.39
CA PRO A 127 16.49 12.76 -0.09
C PRO A 127 17.31 11.88 0.86
N LYS A 128 18.13 12.49 1.71
CA LYS A 128 18.81 11.77 2.79
C LYS A 128 17.77 11.10 3.66
N THR A 129 17.88 9.80 3.82
CA THR A 129 16.88 8.97 4.51
C THR A 129 17.56 8.02 5.47
N PHE A 130 17.03 7.93 6.67
CA PHE A 130 17.52 7.07 7.75
C PHE A 130 16.38 6.18 8.24
N ILE A 131 16.72 4.95 8.60
CA ILE A 131 15.82 3.94 9.16
C ILE A 131 16.06 3.78 10.67
N ASP A 132 17.19 4.29 11.16
CA ASP A 132 17.63 4.29 12.55
C ASP A 132 17.65 5.74 13.05
N ILE A 133 16.94 6.00 14.15
CA ILE A 133 16.83 7.34 14.73
C ILE A 133 18.18 7.85 15.25
N ASN A 134 19.05 6.99 15.77
CA ASN A 134 20.35 7.43 16.31
C ASN A 134 21.24 7.91 15.15
N LYS A 135 21.25 7.20 14.01
CA LYS A 135 21.96 7.62 12.81
C LYS A 135 21.43 8.93 12.23
N ALA A 136 20.11 9.13 12.29
CA ALA A 136 19.50 10.39 11.88
C ALA A 136 19.95 11.55 12.79
N LEU A 137 19.98 11.34 14.12
CA LEU A 137 20.45 12.33 15.08
C LEU A 137 21.94 12.62 14.94
N GLU A 138 22.78 11.62 14.67
CA GLU A 138 24.21 11.80 14.34
C GLU A 138 24.39 12.65 13.10
N ALA A 139 23.62 12.41 12.03
CA ALA A 139 23.66 13.20 10.80
C ALA A 139 23.21 14.65 11.02
N VAL A 140 22.23 14.90 11.88
CA VAL A 140 21.81 16.26 12.26
C VAL A 140 22.94 16.95 13.05
N ALA A 141 23.54 16.27 14.02
CA ALA A 141 24.63 16.83 14.83
C ALA A 141 25.88 17.13 14.00
N ALA A 142 26.14 16.35 12.95
CA ALA A 142 27.23 16.57 12.00
C ALA A 142 26.93 17.68 10.95
N GLY A 143 25.69 18.18 10.89
CA GLY A 143 25.26 19.11 9.84
C GLY A 143 24.99 18.48 8.48
N ASP A 144 24.98 17.13 8.40
CA ASP A 144 24.72 16.40 7.17
C ASP A 144 23.23 16.37 6.82
N MET A 145 22.35 16.51 7.81
CA MET A 145 20.91 16.66 7.65
C MET A 145 20.43 17.86 8.48
N LEU A 146 19.58 18.69 7.90
CA LEU A 146 19.06 19.90 8.54
C LEU A 146 17.57 19.79 8.79
N PHE A 147 17.10 20.41 9.87
CA PHE A 147 15.68 20.62 10.09
C PHE A 147 15.10 21.68 9.11
N PRO A 148 13.80 21.54 8.74
CA PRO A 148 12.86 20.51 9.12
C PRO A 148 13.13 19.16 8.46
N VAL A 149 12.81 18.07 9.16
CA VAL A 149 12.84 16.72 8.63
C VAL A 149 11.44 16.11 8.61
N VAL A 150 11.27 15.02 7.85
CA VAL A 150 10.02 14.28 7.72
C VAL A 150 10.13 12.96 8.46
N VAL A 151 9.23 12.72 9.40
CA VAL A 151 9.05 11.43 10.08
C VAL A 151 7.84 10.73 9.50
N LYS A 152 7.98 9.50 9.03
CA LYS A 152 6.90 8.79 8.35
C LYS A 152 7.01 7.27 8.47
N PRO A 153 5.88 6.53 8.34
CA PRO A 153 5.92 5.08 8.27
C PRO A 153 6.72 4.60 7.05
N ARG A 154 7.53 3.55 7.23
CA ARG A 154 8.24 2.88 6.14
C ARG A 154 7.26 2.27 5.14
N TRP A 155 6.20 1.64 5.61
CA TRP A 155 5.10 1.12 4.78
C TRP A 155 3.84 1.96 4.96
N GLY A 156 2.95 1.91 3.99
CA GLY A 156 1.68 2.63 4.02
C GLY A 156 1.58 3.76 3.00
N SER A 157 0.36 4.26 2.85
CA SER A 157 -0.04 5.24 1.85
C SER A 157 -0.96 6.31 2.45
N ALA A 158 -1.49 7.19 1.61
CA ALA A 158 -2.48 8.22 1.96
C ALA A 158 -2.01 9.19 3.06
N SER A 159 -0.72 9.45 3.14
CA SER A 159 -0.09 10.38 4.13
C SER A 159 -0.35 10.03 5.59
N ILE A 160 -0.74 8.79 5.89
CA ILE A 160 -0.99 8.34 7.27
C ILE A 160 0.33 8.39 8.05
N GLY A 161 0.35 9.15 9.16
CA GLY A 161 1.48 9.20 10.08
C GLY A 161 2.70 9.96 9.55
N ILE A 162 2.52 10.89 8.61
CA ILE A 162 3.57 11.80 8.18
C ILE A 162 3.57 13.03 9.10
N GLU A 163 4.72 13.31 9.71
CA GLU A 163 4.95 14.48 10.55
C GLU A 163 6.17 15.26 10.02
N PHE A 164 6.06 16.58 10.04
CA PHE A 164 7.16 17.49 9.78
C PHE A 164 7.62 18.04 11.12
N VAL A 165 8.92 17.97 11.37
CA VAL A 165 9.49 18.35 12.67
C VAL A 165 10.65 19.30 12.49
N ASP A 166 10.70 20.33 13.32
CA ASP A 166 11.62 21.47 13.19
C ASP A 166 12.78 21.42 14.21
N SER A 167 12.74 20.47 15.14
CA SER A 167 13.77 20.32 16.19
C SER A 167 14.05 18.86 16.54
N LYS A 168 15.14 18.64 17.27
CA LYS A 168 15.51 17.33 17.82
C LYS A 168 14.46 16.83 18.81
N GLU A 169 13.93 17.71 19.64
CA GLU A 169 12.91 17.39 20.64
C GLU A 169 11.63 16.93 19.96
N GLU A 170 11.19 17.63 18.92
CA GLU A 170 10.03 17.25 18.12
C GLU A 170 10.26 15.90 17.40
N LEU A 171 11.47 15.69 16.86
CA LEU A 171 11.81 14.42 16.21
C LEU A 171 11.64 13.23 17.16
N LEU A 172 12.16 13.34 18.39
CA LEU A 172 12.06 12.27 19.39
C LEU A 172 10.60 12.01 19.78
N MET A 173 9.82 13.06 20.01
CA MET A 173 8.40 12.94 20.34
C MET A 173 7.56 12.34 19.21
N ALA A 174 7.77 12.83 17.98
CA ALA A 174 7.06 12.35 16.80
C ALA A 174 7.39 10.87 16.52
N TYR A 175 8.66 10.49 16.63
CA TYR A 175 9.10 9.12 16.46
C TYR A 175 8.44 8.16 17.46
N GLN A 176 8.46 8.50 18.75
CA GLN A 176 7.84 7.69 19.79
C GLN A 176 6.33 7.57 19.61
N LEU A 177 5.66 8.67 19.31
CA LEU A 177 4.22 8.68 19.09
C LEU A 177 3.84 7.84 17.87
N LEU A 178 4.60 7.97 16.78
CA LEU A 178 4.37 7.21 15.56
C LEU A 178 4.57 5.72 15.79
N ASP A 179 5.62 5.29 16.52
CA ASP A 179 5.85 3.89 16.87
C ASP A 179 4.65 3.29 17.62
N ILE A 180 4.15 4.00 18.64
CA ILE A 180 2.97 3.57 19.40
C ILE A 180 1.73 3.43 18.52
N ARG A 181 1.52 4.37 17.58
CA ARG A 181 0.38 4.37 16.66
C ARG A 181 0.48 3.25 15.63
N LEU A 182 1.65 3.00 15.07
CA LEU A 182 1.88 1.94 14.09
C LEU A 182 1.56 0.56 14.65
N ARG A 183 2.00 0.26 15.87
CA ARG A 183 1.72 -1.02 16.55
C ARG A 183 0.23 -1.28 16.76
N LYS A 184 -0.61 -0.24 16.78
CA LYS A 184 -2.07 -0.31 16.99
C LYS A 184 -2.86 -0.15 15.69
N SER A 185 -2.21 0.03 14.55
CA SER A 185 -2.83 0.32 13.26
C SER A 185 -2.88 -0.92 12.36
N ILE A 186 -3.59 -0.80 11.24
CA ILE A 186 -3.59 -1.80 10.16
C ILE A 186 -2.19 -1.97 9.53
N LEU A 187 -1.30 -1.00 9.71
CA LEU A 187 0.08 -1.06 9.21
C LEU A 187 0.97 -1.98 10.04
N ALA A 188 0.54 -2.41 11.24
CA ALA A 188 1.29 -3.35 12.08
C ALA A 188 1.64 -4.63 11.30
N ASN A 189 0.71 -5.16 10.50
CA ASN A 189 0.96 -6.35 9.68
C ASN A 189 2.03 -6.12 8.60
N ALA A 190 2.02 -4.96 7.94
CA ALA A 190 3.04 -4.60 6.96
C ALA A 190 4.42 -4.40 7.61
N SER A 191 4.43 -3.95 8.86
CA SER A 191 5.65 -3.70 9.64
C SER A 191 6.29 -4.96 10.22
N ASN A 192 5.62 -6.11 10.20
CA ASN A 192 6.15 -7.38 10.74
C ASN A 192 7.40 -7.89 9.99
N ALA A 193 7.62 -7.44 8.76
CA ALA A 193 8.79 -7.83 7.97
C ALA A 193 10.11 -7.31 8.59
N ASP A 194 10.06 -6.17 9.31
CA ASP A 194 11.19 -5.56 10.02
C ASP A 194 10.63 -4.67 11.12
N ALA A 195 10.31 -5.29 12.27
CA ALA A 195 9.61 -4.65 13.37
C ALA A 195 10.45 -3.57 14.10
N ASP A 196 11.76 -3.64 13.98
CA ASP A 196 12.68 -2.69 14.63
C ASP A 196 12.88 -1.41 13.81
N HIS A 197 12.55 -1.45 12.50
CA HIS A 197 12.79 -0.36 11.56
C HIS A 197 11.51 0.01 10.79
N THR A 198 10.48 0.41 11.51
CA THR A 198 9.15 0.70 10.94
C THR A 198 8.97 2.15 10.52
N ILE A 199 9.89 3.03 10.88
CA ILE A 199 9.80 4.48 10.71
C ILE A 199 11.02 4.98 9.90
N LEU A 200 10.77 5.91 9.00
CA LEU A 200 11.80 6.64 8.27
C LEU A 200 11.91 8.07 8.78
N ILE A 201 13.14 8.55 8.90
CA ILE A 201 13.47 9.95 9.06
C ILE A 201 14.11 10.42 7.75
N GLN A 202 13.55 11.44 7.13
CA GLN A 202 13.96 11.87 5.81
C GLN A 202 14.12 13.37 5.73
N GLU A 203 15.13 13.81 4.99
CA GLU A 203 15.32 15.20 4.60
C GLU A 203 14.06 15.74 3.92
N LYS A 204 13.63 16.94 4.31
CA LYS A 204 12.55 17.65 3.61
C LYS A 204 13.10 18.31 2.36
N ILE A 205 12.57 17.94 1.22
CA ILE A 205 12.88 18.60 -0.05
C ILE A 205 11.87 19.75 -0.27
N ASN A 206 12.38 20.93 -0.50
CA ASN A 206 11.57 22.07 -0.92
C ASN A 206 11.30 21.92 -2.42
N GLY A 207 10.07 21.56 -2.77
CA GLY A 207 9.60 21.58 -4.15
C GLY A 207 9.11 22.97 -4.55
N GLN A 208 9.12 23.25 -5.86
CA GLN A 208 8.41 24.40 -6.44
C GLN A 208 6.96 24.02 -6.73
#